data_6b7af298409674a4a6c86cdcc33ef6ab
#
_entry.id   6b7af298409674a4a6c86cdcc33ef6ab
#
_cell.length_a   1.000
_cell.length_b   1.000
_cell.length_c   1.000
_cell.angle_alpha   90.00
_cell.angle_beta   90.00
_cell.angle_gamma   90.00
#
_symmetry.space_group_name_H-M   'P 1'
#
loop_
_entity.id
_entity.type
_entity.pdbx_description
1 polymer ?
#
loop_
_entity_poly.entity_id
_entity_poly.type
_entity_poly.pdbx_seq_one_letter_code
_entity_poly.pdbx_strand_id
1 'polypeptide(L)'
;PAHATKPPAHRRGARIAALTSGGTIPDTADYNVVLEPEAIHVGTVNEDFAIESMAGDVFQLGNQSYQIMRVERGTVRVEDANGAPPSIPFWLGEGPARSDALTQSVSRLRSELATEFKEHRQEQALVRLSGMIGSEAAKQLIDYLFAAHQALGCLPTQDTIVFERFFDESGGMQLVIHSPYGSRINRAWGLSLRKRFCRQFNFELQAAATEDAIVLSLSTSHSFPLDEVKRYLHSNSVRDVLVQAMLVAPMFASRWRWNATIALALPRFRGGKKTPPQLQ
;
A
#
# COMPACT_ATOMS: atom_id res chain seq x y z
N PRO A 1 13.79 -0.17 43.99
CA PRO A 1 15.19 -0.35 43.77
C PRO A 1 15.45 -0.33 42.28
N ALA A 2 16.14 0.75 41.81
CA ALA A 2 16.53 0.87 40.41
C ALA A 2 17.55 -0.23 40.11
N HIS A 3 17.22 -1.14 39.22
CA HIS A 3 18.18 -2.03 38.62
C HIS A 3 19.16 -1.18 37.81
N ALA A 4 20.37 -0.99 38.32
CA ALA A 4 21.46 -0.43 37.57
C ALA A 4 21.74 -1.37 36.40
N THR A 5 21.27 -1.03 35.22
CA THR A 5 21.62 -1.71 33.98
C THR A 5 23.12 -1.46 33.73
N LYS A 6 23.91 -2.53 33.69
CA LYS A 6 25.33 -2.45 33.25
C LYS A 6 25.36 -1.69 31.91
N PRO A 7 26.27 -0.70 31.76
CA PRO A 7 26.40 -0.05 30.45
C PRO A 7 26.69 -1.11 29.39
N PRO A 8 26.11 -0.98 28.20
CA PRO A 8 26.29 -1.96 27.14
C PRO A 8 27.78 -2.10 26.85
N ALA A 9 28.32 -3.31 26.98
CA ALA A 9 29.73 -3.59 26.67
C ALA A 9 29.95 -3.39 25.16
N HIS A 10 30.91 -2.52 24.81
CA HIS A 10 31.24 -2.30 23.40
C HIS A 10 31.79 -3.58 22.79
N ARG A 11 31.08 -4.14 21.82
CA ARG A 11 31.53 -5.27 21.04
C ARG A 11 32.72 -4.83 20.19
N ARG A 12 33.76 -5.66 20.08
CA ARG A 12 34.93 -5.39 19.22
C ARG A 12 34.43 -5.12 17.79
N GLY A 13 34.77 -3.97 17.21
CA GLY A 13 34.30 -3.54 15.89
C GLY A 13 33.02 -2.73 15.87
N ALA A 14 32.28 -2.55 16.98
CA ALA A 14 31.04 -1.81 17.04
C ALA A 14 31.15 -0.37 16.49
N ARG A 15 32.29 0.31 16.80
CA ARG A 15 32.56 1.65 16.28
C ARG A 15 32.67 1.68 14.77
N ILE A 16 33.32 0.69 14.15
CA ILE A 16 33.48 0.61 12.70
C ILE A 16 32.11 0.33 12.07
N ALA A 17 31.33 -0.60 12.62
CA ALA A 17 29.97 -0.89 12.15
C ALA A 17 29.09 0.36 12.18
N ALA A 18 29.13 1.14 13.27
CA ALA A 18 28.36 2.38 13.38
C ALA A 18 28.82 3.46 12.38
N LEU A 19 30.14 3.61 12.17
CA LEU A 19 30.66 4.61 11.23
C LEU A 19 30.45 4.26 9.76
N THR A 20 30.38 2.97 9.42
CA THR A 20 30.20 2.49 8.04
C THR A 20 28.75 2.21 7.70
N SER A 21 27.84 2.26 8.69
CA SER A 21 26.41 2.06 8.51
C SER A 21 25.71 3.30 7.96
N GLY A 22 24.56 3.09 7.31
CA GLY A 22 23.69 4.15 6.80
C GLY A 22 22.85 4.87 7.84
N GLY A 23 22.88 4.44 9.12
CA GLY A 23 22.02 4.98 10.17
C GLY A 23 20.58 4.46 10.08
N THR A 24 19.62 5.23 10.64
CA THR A 24 18.21 4.83 10.75
C THR A 24 17.37 5.15 9.51
N ILE A 25 17.87 6.02 8.63
CA ILE A 25 17.19 6.38 7.38
C ILE A 25 17.74 5.48 6.28
N PRO A 26 16.93 4.55 5.75
CA PRO A 26 17.41 3.68 4.67
C PRO A 26 17.60 4.48 3.37
N ASP A 27 18.61 4.11 2.61
CA ASP A 27 18.76 4.62 1.24
C ASP A 27 17.73 3.94 0.33
N THR A 28 16.98 4.74 -0.41
CA THR A 28 16.19 4.26 -1.55
C THR A 28 17.08 4.19 -2.80
N ALA A 29 16.75 3.27 -3.70
CA ALA A 29 17.40 3.16 -4.99
C ALA A 29 16.57 3.90 -6.06
N ASP A 30 17.26 4.42 -7.07
CA ASP A 30 16.64 4.86 -8.32
C ASP A 30 16.91 3.81 -9.40
N TYR A 31 15.88 3.51 -10.17
CA TYR A 31 15.93 2.62 -11.33
C TYR A 31 16.00 3.44 -12.60
N ASN A 32 16.93 3.12 -13.48
CA ASN A 32 16.99 3.76 -14.79
C ASN A 32 15.84 3.28 -15.65
N VAL A 33 15.15 4.21 -16.31
CA VAL A 33 14.15 3.90 -17.33
C VAL A 33 14.83 3.91 -18.69
N VAL A 34 14.75 2.79 -19.40
CA VAL A 34 15.46 2.56 -20.66
C VAL A 34 14.46 2.18 -21.74
N LEU A 35 14.35 3.04 -22.77
CA LEU A 35 13.49 2.83 -23.93
C LEU A 35 14.16 1.85 -24.89
N GLU A 36 13.44 0.81 -25.26
CA GLU A 36 13.84 -0.19 -26.23
C GLU A 36 13.30 0.16 -27.64
N PRO A 37 13.94 -0.30 -28.75
CA PRO A 37 15.11 -1.20 -28.77
C PRO A 37 16.47 -0.50 -28.69
N GLU A 38 16.52 0.84 -28.80
CA GLU A 38 17.77 1.61 -28.90
C GLU A 38 18.51 1.73 -27.56
N ALA A 39 17.94 1.24 -26.48
CA ALA A 39 18.44 1.33 -25.12
C ALA A 39 18.71 2.79 -24.66
N ILE A 40 17.80 3.71 -25.03
CA ILE A 40 17.90 5.14 -24.68
C ILE A 40 17.48 5.36 -23.22
N HIS A 41 18.34 6.00 -22.44
CA HIS A 41 17.99 6.40 -21.08
C HIS A 41 17.03 7.60 -21.14
N VAL A 42 15.79 7.42 -20.63
CA VAL A 42 14.75 8.46 -20.65
C VAL A 42 14.51 9.12 -19.29
N GLY A 43 15.01 8.52 -18.20
CA GLY A 43 14.87 9.08 -16.86
C GLY A 43 15.08 8.04 -15.77
N THR A 44 14.63 8.37 -14.56
CA THR A 44 14.69 7.46 -13.40
C THR A 44 13.36 7.39 -12.68
N VAL A 45 13.09 6.27 -12.03
CA VAL A 45 11.94 6.05 -11.16
C VAL A 45 12.40 5.51 -9.81
N ASN A 46 11.63 5.78 -8.75
CA ASN A 46 11.93 5.26 -7.42
C ASN A 46 11.85 3.73 -7.40
N GLU A 47 12.65 3.08 -6.56
CA GLU A 47 12.67 1.61 -6.46
C GLU A 47 11.31 1.02 -6.07
N ASP A 48 10.56 1.69 -5.18
CA ASP A 48 9.25 1.19 -4.77
C ASP A 48 8.28 1.17 -5.95
N PHE A 49 8.28 2.23 -6.78
CA PHE A 49 7.51 2.25 -8.02
C PHE A 49 7.95 1.13 -8.96
N ALA A 50 9.27 1.01 -9.18
CA ALA A 50 9.80 0.01 -10.11
C ALA A 50 9.46 -1.44 -9.71
N ILE A 51 9.60 -1.77 -8.42
CA ILE A 51 9.36 -3.15 -7.93
C ILE A 51 7.88 -3.51 -7.79
N GLU A 52 6.99 -2.53 -7.65
CA GLU A 52 5.54 -2.75 -7.57
C GLU A 52 4.86 -2.74 -8.94
N SER A 53 5.55 -2.23 -9.97
CA SER A 53 5.05 -2.19 -11.34
C SER A 53 5.21 -3.54 -12.05
N MET A 54 4.31 -3.81 -12.98
CA MET A 54 4.30 -5.06 -13.76
C MET A 54 4.52 -4.79 -15.25
N ALA A 55 4.95 -5.82 -15.97
CA ALA A 55 4.99 -5.79 -17.42
C ALA A 55 3.57 -5.55 -17.99
N GLY A 56 3.46 -4.63 -18.94
CA GLY A 56 2.19 -4.18 -19.51
C GLY A 56 1.63 -2.91 -18.87
N ASP A 57 2.07 -2.51 -17.68
CA ASP A 57 1.67 -1.25 -17.06
C ASP A 57 2.11 -0.05 -17.90
N VAL A 58 1.22 0.92 -18.04
CA VAL A 58 1.51 2.19 -18.71
C VAL A 58 1.63 3.29 -17.68
N PHE A 59 2.71 4.05 -17.70
CA PHE A 59 2.92 5.20 -16.84
C PHE A 59 3.44 6.41 -17.62
N GLN A 60 3.27 7.58 -17.06
CA GLN A 60 3.76 8.83 -17.66
C GLN A 60 5.05 9.27 -16.97
N LEU A 61 6.07 9.53 -17.77
CA LEU A 61 7.32 10.15 -17.30
C LEU A 61 7.61 11.40 -18.14
N GLY A 62 7.58 12.56 -17.50
CA GLY A 62 7.59 13.81 -18.22
C GLY A 62 6.30 14.00 -19.05
N ASN A 63 6.46 14.28 -20.33
CA ASN A 63 5.34 14.51 -21.26
C ASN A 63 5.01 13.27 -22.12
N GLN A 64 5.59 12.13 -21.83
CA GLN A 64 5.47 10.94 -22.66
C GLN A 64 5.00 9.73 -21.82
N SER A 65 4.18 8.89 -22.44
CA SER A 65 3.70 7.64 -21.84
C SER A 65 4.56 6.47 -22.29
N TYR A 66 4.92 5.61 -21.35
CA TYR A 66 5.74 4.43 -21.58
C TYR A 66 5.04 3.19 -21.07
N GLN A 67 5.14 2.10 -21.80
CA GLN A 67 4.68 0.78 -21.36
C GLN A 67 5.85 -0.03 -20.82
N ILE A 68 5.68 -0.62 -19.64
CA ILE A 68 6.71 -1.45 -19.01
C ILE A 68 6.78 -2.79 -19.72
N MET A 69 7.93 -3.12 -20.26
CA MET A 69 8.21 -4.44 -20.83
C MET A 69 8.66 -5.41 -19.74
N ARG A 70 9.61 -4.98 -18.91
CA ARG A 70 10.13 -5.76 -17.77
C ARG A 70 10.90 -4.89 -16.80
N VAL A 71 10.97 -5.36 -15.56
CA VAL A 71 11.78 -4.75 -14.51
C VAL A 71 12.97 -5.65 -14.23
N GLU A 72 14.16 -5.09 -14.36
CA GLU A 72 15.44 -5.74 -14.09
C GLU A 72 16.12 -5.07 -12.89
N ARG A 73 17.23 -5.62 -12.44
CA ARG A 73 17.97 -5.05 -11.33
C ARG A 73 18.50 -3.65 -11.66
N GLY A 74 17.90 -2.62 -11.07
CA GLY A 74 18.28 -1.22 -11.27
C GLY A 74 17.81 -0.60 -12.59
N THR A 75 16.99 -1.32 -13.37
CA THR A 75 16.51 -0.84 -14.67
C THR A 75 15.07 -1.25 -14.93
N VAL A 76 14.27 -0.32 -15.42
CA VAL A 76 12.93 -0.56 -15.98
C VAL A 76 13.03 -0.42 -17.50
N ARG A 77 12.80 -1.49 -18.23
CA ARG A 77 12.79 -1.48 -19.69
C ARG A 77 11.39 -1.19 -20.18
N VAL A 78 11.28 -0.22 -21.05
CA VAL A 78 10.01 0.30 -21.54
C VAL A 78 9.99 0.41 -23.05
N GLU A 79 8.79 0.44 -23.61
CA GLU A 79 8.54 0.84 -24.99
C GLU A 79 7.65 2.10 -25.01
N ASP A 80 7.58 2.78 -26.13
CA ASP A 80 6.69 3.91 -26.33
C ASP A 80 5.23 3.40 -26.29
N ALA A 81 4.43 3.97 -25.39
CA ALA A 81 3.01 3.61 -25.30
C ALA A 81 2.14 4.31 -26.35
N ASN A 82 2.75 5.06 -27.30
CA ASN A 82 2.05 5.75 -28.41
C ASN A 82 0.87 6.60 -27.96
N GLY A 83 1.02 7.29 -26.82
CA GLY A 83 -0.02 8.14 -26.25
C GLY A 83 -1.14 7.37 -25.51
N ALA A 84 -0.98 6.09 -25.26
CA ALA A 84 -1.92 5.34 -24.41
C ALA A 84 -2.04 6.01 -23.02
N PRO A 85 -3.24 6.09 -22.46
CA PRO A 85 -3.43 6.65 -21.14
C PRO A 85 -2.71 5.81 -20.06
N PRO A 86 -2.15 6.44 -19.01
CA PRO A 86 -1.54 5.69 -17.91
C PRO A 86 -2.53 4.74 -17.25
N SER A 87 -2.13 3.49 -17.08
CA SER A 87 -2.88 2.48 -16.29
C SER A 87 -2.55 2.58 -14.80
N ILE A 88 -1.36 3.10 -14.47
CA ILE A 88 -0.90 3.34 -13.11
C ILE A 88 -0.43 4.79 -12.95
N PRO A 89 -0.70 5.45 -11.82
CA PRO A 89 -0.14 6.77 -11.55
C PRO A 89 1.36 6.68 -11.27
N PHE A 90 2.12 7.65 -11.76
CA PHE A 90 3.51 7.83 -11.33
C PHE A 90 3.54 8.38 -9.89
N TRP A 91 4.39 7.78 -9.03
CA TRP A 91 4.55 8.23 -7.65
C TRP A 91 6.00 8.07 -7.16
N LEU A 92 6.38 8.89 -6.19
CA LEU A 92 7.72 8.93 -5.60
C LEU A 92 7.67 8.44 -4.15
N GLY A 93 7.83 7.13 -3.98
CA GLY A 93 7.86 6.52 -2.64
C GLY A 93 6.50 6.53 -1.94
N GLU A 94 6.43 5.87 -0.80
CA GLU A 94 5.22 5.79 0.01
C GLU A 94 5.17 6.88 1.06
N GLY A 95 4.01 7.54 1.17
CA GLY A 95 3.70 8.40 2.31
C GLY A 95 3.54 7.59 3.60
N PRO A 96 3.73 8.23 4.76
CA PRO A 96 3.46 7.57 6.04
C PRO A 96 1.98 7.21 6.15
N ALA A 97 1.71 5.98 6.62
CA ALA A 97 0.35 5.56 6.92
C ALA A 97 -0.27 6.39 8.04
N ARG A 98 -1.60 6.51 8.06
CA ARG A 98 -2.31 7.08 9.20
C ARG A 98 -1.94 6.33 10.49
N SER A 99 -1.80 7.06 11.60
CA SER A 99 -1.64 6.43 12.90
C SER A 99 -2.92 5.70 13.34
N ASP A 100 -2.78 4.73 14.23
CA ASP A 100 -3.95 4.00 14.77
C ASP A 100 -4.94 4.96 15.45
N ALA A 101 -4.43 5.96 16.19
CA ALA A 101 -5.27 6.96 16.83
C ALA A 101 -6.09 7.79 15.84
N LEU A 102 -5.48 8.21 14.71
CA LEU A 102 -6.19 8.93 13.65
C LEU A 102 -7.21 8.02 12.96
N THR A 103 -6.84 6.79 12.68
CA THR A 103 -7.72 5.79 12.07
C THR A 103 -8.96 5.52 12.93
N GLN A 104 -8.78 5.37 14.25
CA GLN A 104 -9.89 5.24 15.21
C GLN A 104 -10.77 6.48 15.26
N SER A 105 -10.17 7.68 15.20
CA SER A 105 -10.91 8.94 15.20
C SER A 105 -11.78 9.10 13.94
N VAL A 106 -11.25 8.73 12.77
CA VAL A 106 -12.03 8.69 11.52
C VAL A 106 -13.19 7.71 11.62
N SER A 107 -12.96 6.51 12.19
CA SER A 107 -14.01 5.51 12.40
C SER A 107 -15.10 6.02 13.35
N ARG A 108 -14.73 6.68 14.46
CA ARG A 108 -15.71 7.31 15.38
C ARG A 108 -16.55 8.36 14.68
N LEU A 109 -15.93 9.27 13.95
CA LEU A 109 -16.66 10.31 13.21
C LEU A 109 -17.69 9.69 12.23
N ARG A 110 -17.30 8.65 11.50
CA ARG A 110 -18.22 7.92 10.61
C ARG A 110 -19.36 7.27 11.38
N SER A 111 -19.09 6.68 12.55
CA SER A 111 -20.11 6.07 13.41
C SER A 111 -21.11 7.09 13.96
N GLU A 112 -20.61 8.25 14.41
CA GLU A 112 -21.44 9.36 14.87
C GLU A 112 -22.37 9.87 13.76
N LEU A 113 -21.80 10.14 12.56
CA LEU A 113 -22.55 10.60 11.41
C LEU A 113 -23.55 9.55 10.92
N ALA A 114 -23.19 8.26 10.93
CA ALA A 114 -24.12 7.20 10.57
C ALA A 114 -25.36 7.17 11.50
N THR A 115 -25.17 7.46 12.80
CA THR A 115 -26.27 7.58 13.75
C THR A 115 -27.12 8.81 13.46
N GLU A 116 -26.46 9.97 13.24
CA GLU A 116 -27.15 11.22 12.91
C GLU A 116 -27.94 11.11 11.59
N PHE A 117 -27.41 10.38 10.59
CA PHE A 117 -28.12 10.13 9.34
C PHE A 117 -29.38 9.25 9.51
N LYS A 118 -29.28 8.20 10.33
CA LYS A 118 -30.44 7.34 10.64
C LYS A 118 -31.54 8.09 11.40
N GLU A 119 -31.18 9.06 12.21
CA GLU A 119 -32.08 9.87 13.02
C GLU A 119 -32.51 11.16 12.33
N HIS A 120 -32.17 11.34 11.03
CA HIS A 120 -32.47 12.54 10.24
C HIS A 120 -31.98 13.84 10.85
N ARG A 121 -30.77 13.81 11.50
CA ARG A 121 -30.16 14.95 12.18
C ARG A 121 -29.00 15.58 11.41
N GLN A 122 -29.03 15.59 10.08
CA GLN A 122 -27.95 16.11 9.23
C GLN A 122 -27.64 17.60 9.50
N GLU A 123 -28.68 18.40 9.79
CA GLU A 123 -28.50 19.83 10.13
C GLU A 123 -27.72 20.01 11.44
N GLN A 124 -27.96 19.17 12.43
CA GLN A 124 -27.23 19.21 13.70
C GLN A 124 -25.76 18.81 13.49
N ALA A 125 -25.50 17.79 12.68
CA ALA A 125 -24.17 17.40 12.25
C ALA A 125 -23.46 18.57 11.56
N LEU A 126 -24.15 19.27 10.65
CA LEU A 126 -23.60 20.42 9.92
C LEU A 126 -23.21 21.56 10.89
N VAL A 127 -24.07 21.91 11.82
CA VAL A 127 -23.77 22.96 12.83
C VAL A 127 -22.56 22.56 13.67
N ARG A 128 -22.51 21.33 14.16
CA ARG A 128 -21.40 20.80 14.97
C ARG A 128 -20.08 20.84 14.22
N LEU A 129 -20.06 20.32 12.99
CA LEU A 129 -18.83 20.25 12.19
C LEU A 129 -18.43 21.62 11.67
N SER A 130 -19.36 22.51 11.33
CA SER A 130 -19.05 23.88 10.89
C SER A 130 -18.24 24.65 11.93
N GLY A 131 -18.49 24.43 13.22
CA GLY A 131 -17.71 25.01 14.30
C GLY A 131 -16.27 24.49 14.38
N MET A 132 -15.97 23.35 13.79
CA MET A 132 -14.65 22.68 13.82
C MET A 132 -13.82 22.93 12.55
N ILE A 133 -14.46 22.84 11.37
CA ILE A 133 -13.75 22.83 10.08
C ILE A 133 -14.28 23.87 9.09
N GLY A 134 -15.22 24.73 9.51
CA GLY A 134 -15.90 25.68 8.63
C GLY A 134 -17.10 25.08 7.89
N SER A 135 -18.05 25.93 7.52
CA SER A 135 -19.35 25.49 6.99
C SER A 135 -19.25 24.80 5.65
N GLU A 136 -18.41 25.28 4.75
CA GLU A 136 -18.27 24.71 3.41
C GLU A 136 -17.64 23.30 3.46
N ALA A 137 -16.55 23.13 4.21
CA ALA A 137 -15.91 21.83 4.39
C ALA A 137 -16.82 20.83 5.12
N ALA A 138 -17.57 21.30 6.13
CA ALA A 138 -18.54 20.47 6.84
C ALA A 138 -19.66 19.97 5.91
N LYS A 139 -20.17 20.84 5.05
CA LYS A 139 -21.18 20.47 4.07
C LYS A 139 -20.67 19.42 3.09
N GLN A 140 -19.51 19.64 2.49
CA GLN A 140 -18.90 18.67 1.55
C GLN A 140 -18.68 17.30 2.21
N LEU A 141 -18.19 17.28 3.46
CA LEU A 141 -17.99 16.05 4.20
C LEU A 141 -19.29 15.29 4.46
N ILE A 142 -20.34 16.02 4.89
CA ILE A 142 -21.66 15.44 5.14
C ILE A 142 -22.27 14.91 3.84
N ASP A 143 -22.26 15.70 2.78
CA ASP A 143 -22.83 15.30 1.47
C ASP A 143 -22.14 14.04 0.95
N TYR A 144 -20.80 13.97 1.03
CA TYR A 144 -20.02 12.81 0.63
C TYR A 144 -20.35 11.55 1.44
N LEU A 145 -20.36 11.65 2.78
CA LEU A 145 -20.64 10.50 3.63
C LEU A 145 -22.11 10.10 3.61
N PHE A 146 -23.03 11.05 3.43
CA PHE A 146 -24.43 10.74 3.28
C PHE A 146 -24.72 10.00 1.98
N ALA A 147 -24.11 10.41 0.86
CA ALA A 147 -24.21 9.69 -0.40
C ALA A 147 -23.68 8.26 -0.29
N ALA A 148 -22.52 8.07 0.39
CA ALA A 148 -21.98 6.74 0.67
C ALA A 148 -22.92 5.90 1.57
N HIS A 149 -23.51 6.51 2.60
CA HIS A 149 -24.49 5.85 3.46
C HIS A 149 -25.73 5.42 2.69
N GLN A 150 -26.23 6.25 1.77
CA GLN A 150 -27.37 5.93 0.91
C GLN A 150 -27.06 4.74 -0.03
N ALA A 151 -25.87 4.73 -0.62
CA ALA A 151 -25.47 3.69 -1.57
C ALA A 151 -25.22 2.33 -0.90
N LEU A 152 -24.58 2.32 0.27
CA LEU A 152 -24.17 1.10 0.98
C LEU A 152 -25.17 0.65 2.06
N GLY A 153 -26.13 1.48 2.42
CA GLY A 153 -27.04 1.26 3.55
C GLY A 153 -26.40 1.46 4.92
N CYS A 154 -25.10 1.70 5.00
CA CYS A 154 -24.35 1.96 6.21
C CYS A 154 -23.04 2.71 5.89
N LEU A 155 -22.36 3.22 6.90
CA LEU A 155 -20.98 3.72 6.75
C LEU A 155 -19.99 2.67 7.26
N PRO A 156 -18.92 2.39 6.51
CA PRO A 156 -17.82 1.54 6.98
C PRO A 156 -17.14 2.16 8.20
N THR A 157 -17.01 1.38 9.26
CA THR A 157 -16.31 1.73 10.52
C THR A 157 -15.43 0.56 10.94
N GLN A 158 -14.69 0.69 12.05
CA GLN A 158 -13.95 -0.45 12.59
C GLN A 158 -14.86 -1.55 13.16
N ASP A 159 -16.13 -1.23 13.44
CA ASP A 159 -17.14 -2.20 13.90
C ASP A 159 -18.02 -2.72 12.74
N THR A 160 -17.96 -2.07 11.58
CA THR A 160 -18.80 -2.41 10.43
C THR A 160 -17.94 -2.42 9.16
N ILE A 161 -17.60 -3.61 8.68
CA ILE A 161 -16.87 -3.83 7.42
C ILE A 161 -17.87 -4.15 6.34
N VAL A 162 -17.73 -3.49 5.18
CA VAL A 162 -18.62 -3.70 4.03
C VAL A 162 -17.86 -4.40 2.92
N PHE A 163 -18.45 -5.48 2.41
CA PHE A 163 -17.96 -6.18 1.24
C PHE A 163 -18.84 -5.81 0.05
N GLU A 164 -18.21 -5.26 -0.97
CA GLU A 164 -18.87 -4.86 -2.21
C GLU A 164 -18.28 -5.62 -3.39
N ARG A 165 -19.13 -6.05 -4.31
CA ARG A 165 -18.74 -6.71 -5.54
C ARG A 165 -19.40 -6.04 -6.71
N PHE A 166 -18.63 -5.74 -7.73
CA PHE A 166 -19.14 -5.28 -9.02
C PHE A 166 -18.30 -5.86 -10.16
N PHE A 167 -18.77 -5.67 -11.38
CA PHE A 167 -18.04 -6.02 -12.58
C PHE A 167 -17.67 -4.74 -13.31
N ASP A 168 -16.41 -4.60 -13.69
CA ASP A 168 -15.93 -3.45 -14.45
C ASP A 168 -16.35 -3.54 -15.92
N GLU A 169 -16.02 -2.52 -16.71
CA GLU A 169 -16.37 -2.43 -18.13
C GLU A 169 -15.78 -3.58 -18.96
N SER A 170 -14.68 -4.18 -18.53
CA SER A 170 -14.07 -5.37 -19.17
C SER A 170 -14.75 -6.68 -18.79
N GLY A 171 -15.70 -6.65 -17.84
CA GLY A 171 -16.37 -7.81 -17.26
C GLY A 171 -15.54 -8.50 -16.15
N GLY A 172 -14.44 -7.90 -15.73
CA GLY A 172 -13.63 -8.37 -14.60
C GLY A 172 -14.34 -8.14 -13.27
N MET A 173 -14.33 -9.15 -12.38
CA MET A 173 -14.92 -9.00 -11.05
C MET A 173 -14.00 -8.17 -10.16
N GLN A 174 -14.56 -7.15 -9.53
CA GLN A 174 -13.93 -6.33 -8.53
C GLN A 174 -14.55 -6.62 -7.16
N LEU A 175 -13.72 -6.96 -6.19
CA LEU A 175 -14.11 -7.08 -4.79
C LEU A 175 -13.49 -5.92 -4.02
N VAL A 176 -14.33 -5.10 -3.41
CA VAL A 176 -13.91 -4.02 -2.50
C VAL A 176 -14.29 -4.40 -1.07
N ILE A 177 -13.32 -4.36 -0.19
CA ILE A 177 -13.53 -4.51 1.25
C ILE A 177 -13.32 -3.12 1.86
N HIS A 178 -14.41 -2.45 2.21
CA HIS A 178 -14.38 -1.18 2.91
C HIS A 178 -13.97 -1.40 4.36
N SER A 179 -12.72 -1.11 4.65
CA SER A 179 -12.04 -1.46 5.90
C SER A 179 -11.21 -0.27 6.41
N PRO A 180 -11.79 0.61 7.26
CA PRO A 180 -11.09 1.78 7.77
C PRO A 180 -10.15 1.45 8.94
N TYR A 181 -9.31 0.44 8.75
CA TYR A 181 -8.30 0.04 9.73
C TYR A 181 -6.91 0.63 9.45
N GLY A 182 -6.76 1.38 8.36
CA GLY A 182 -5.48 1.95 7.95
C GLY A 182 -4.70 1.04 6.99
N SER A 183 -3.82 1.67 6.22
CA SER A 183 -3.13 0.99 5.09
C SER A 183 -2.26 -0.18 5.55
N ARG A 184 -1.67 -0.15 6.73
CA ARG A 184 -0.84 -1.26 7.26
C ARG A 184 -1.65 -2.54 7.43
N ILE A 185 -2.81 -2.45 8.07
CA ILE A 185 -3.69 -3.61 8.28
C ILE A 185 -4.28 -4.04 6.95
N ASN A 186 -4.75 -3.11 6.16
CA ASN A 186 -5.37 -3.39 4.87
C ASN A 186 -4.39 -4.07 3.89
N ARG A 187 -3.13 -3.66 3.84
CA ARG A 187 -2.09 -4.34 3.05
C ARG A 187 -1.82 -5.76 3.55
N ALA A 188 -1.67 -5.93 4.86
CA ALA A 188 -1.46 -7.26 5.43
C ALA A 188 -2.63 -8.20 5.12
N TRP A 189 -3.85 -7.69 5.24
CA TRP A 189 -5.07 -8.44 4.94
C TRP A 189 -5.17 -8.74 3.44
N GLY A 190 -4.99 -7.73 2.57
CA GLY A 190 -5.01 -7.89 1.11
C GLY A 190 -3.99 -8.92 0.61
N LEU A 191 -2.73 -8.86 1.10
CA LEU A 191 -1.70 -9.85 0.78
C LEU A 191 -2.08 -11.26 1.22
N SER A 192 -2.66 -11.40 2.41
CA SER A 192 -3.09 -12.69 2.94
C SER A 192 -4.24 -13.28 2.13
N LEU A 193 -5.24 -12.46 1.77
CA LEU A 193 -6.34 -12.85 0.91
C LEU A 193 -5.83 -13.25 -0.48
N ARG A 194 -5.00 -12.42 -1.11
CA ARG A 194 -4.37 -12.74 -2.39
C ARG A 194 -3.72 -14.12 -2.35
N LYS A 195 -2.90 -14.40 -1.33
CA LYS A 195 -2.22 -15.69 -1.18
C LYS A 195 -3.22 -16.85 -1.05
N ARG A 196 -4.30 -16.66 -0.31
CA ARG A 196 -5.35 -17.67 -0.15
C ARG A 196 -6.07 -17.94 -1.47
N PHE A 197 -6.50 -16.88 -2.17
CA PHE A 197 -7.19 -17.00 -3.45
C PHE A 197 -6.32 -17.68 -4.50
N CYS A 198 -5.05 -17.25 -4.65
CA CYS A 198 -4.11 -17.89 -5.58
C CYS A 198 -3.94 -19.39 -5.30
N ARG A 199 -3.88 -19.80 -4.03
CA ARG A 199 -3.74 -21.22 -3.67
C ARG A 199 -5.01 -22.02 -3.88
N GLN A 200 -6.17 -21.43 -3.66
CA GLN A 200 -7.46 -22.13 -3.74
C GLN A 200 -7.96 -22.26 -5.16
N PHE A 201 -7.78 -21.22 -5.96
CA PHE A 201 -8.37 -21.13 -7.28
C PHE A 201 -7.36 -21.25 -8.41
N ASN A 202 -6.08 -21.32 -8.09
CA ASN A 202 -4.96 -21.45 -9.05
C ASN A 202 -4.96 -20.36 -10.13
N PHE A 203 -5.30 -19.12 -9.78
CA PHE A 203 -5.20 -17.96 -10.64
C PHE A 203 -4.51 -16.79 -9.92
N GLU A 204 -3.91 -15.91 -10.67
CA GLU A 204 -3.34 -14.67 -10.14
C GLU A 204 -4.41 -13.59 -10.09
N LEU A 205 -4.40 -12.81 -9.02
CA LEU A 205 -5.22 -11.63 -8.85
C LEU A 205 -4.38 -10.45 -8.38
N GLN A 206 -4.82 -9.27 -8.74
CA GLN A 206 -4.23 -8.03 -8.25
C GLN A 206 -4.88 -7.65 -6.92
N ALA A 207 -4.08 -7.14 -6.00
CA ALA A 207 -4.55 -6.65 -4.72
C ALA A 207 -3.95 -5.26 -4.46
N ALA A 208 -4.80 -4.29 -4.24
CA ALA A 208 -4.42 -2.96 -3.80
C ALA A 208 -5.05 -2.66 -2.43
N ALA A 209 -4.38 -1.86 -1.63
CA ALA A 209 -4.89 -1.47 -0.32
C ALA A 209 -4.63 0.01 -0.05
N THR A 210 -5.64 0.68 0.47
CA THR A 210 -5.60 2.07 0.91
C THR A 210 -5.82 2.15 2.42
N GLU A 211 -5.89 3.37 2.95
CA GLU A 211 -6.23 3.59 4.36
C GLU A 211 -7.63 3.08 4.74
N ASP A 212 -8.55 3.04 3.77
CA ASP A 212 -9.97 2.81 4.02
C ASP A 212 -10.54 1.59 3.29
N ALA A 213 -9.77 0.95 2.41
CA ALA A 213 -10.26 -0.17 1.61
C ALA A 213 -9.16 -1.11 1.13
N ILE A 214 -9.58 -2.32 0.78
CA ILE A 214 -8.81 -3.31 0.03
C ILE A 214 -9.58 -3.58 -1.26
N VAL A 215 -8.89 -3.56 -2.40
CA VAL A 215 -9.46 -3.90 -3.70
C VAL A 215 -8.77 -5.14 -4.22
N LEU A 216 -9.56 -6.14 -4.61
CA LEU A 216 -9.08 -7.34 -5.28
C LEU A 216 -9.70 -7.40 -6.68
N SER A 217 -8.84 -7.35 -7.70
CA SER A 217 -9.27 -7.43 -9.10
C SER A 217 -9.06 -8.83 -9.64
N LEU A 218 -10.12 -9.41 -10.17
CA LEU A 218 -10.13 -10.75 -10.74
C LEU A 218 -10.33 -10.68 -12.26
N SER A 219 -9.79 -11.65 -12.97
CA SER A 219 -10.04 -11.78 -14.41
C SER A 219 -11.51 -12.12 -14.70
N THR A 220 -11.93 -11.88 -15.93
CA THR A 220 -13.30 -12.14 -16.41
C THR A 220 -13.78 -13.59 -16.25
N SER A 221 -12.84 -14.54 -16.12
CA SER A 221 -13.12 -15.96 -15.98
C SER A 221 -13.50 -16.41 -14.57
N HIS A 222 -13.39 -15.52 -13.57
CA HIS A 222 -13.49 -15.90 -12.17
C HIS A 222 -14.46 -14.99 -11.41
N SER A 223 -15.38 -15.61 -10.71
CA SER A 223 -16.25 -14.94 -9.74
C SER A 223 -16.61 -15.89 -8.61
N PHE A 224 -16.94 -15.34 -7.45
CA PHE A 224 -17.38 -16.11 -6.28
C PHE A 224 -18.41 -15.32 -5.46
N PRO A 225 -19.23 -16.01 -4.66
CA PRO A 225 -20.18 -15.35 -3.77
C PRO A 225 -19.49 -14.54 -2.67
N LEU A 226 -19.99 -13.35 -2.33
CA LEU A 226 -19.43 -12.52 -1.27
C LEU A 226 -19.37 -13.20 0.09
N ASP A 227 -20.36 -14.05 0.40
CA ASP A 227 -20.42 -14.77 1.68
C ASP A 227 -19.24 -15.72 1.92
N GLU A 228 -18.56 -16.13 0.86
CA GLU A 228 -17.40 -16.99 0.97
C GLU A 228 -16.16 -16.23 1.40
N VAL A 229 -16.06 -14.95 1.07
CA VAL A 229 -14.84 -14.13 1.31
C VAL A 229 -14.41 -14.16 2.77
N LYS A 230 -15.36 -14.08 3.70
CA LYS A 230 -15.10 -14.12 5.15
C LYS A 230 -14.47 -15.43 5.62
N ARG A 231 -14.58 -16.53 4.85
CA ARG A 231 -14.06 -17.85 5.20
C ARG A 231 -12.61 -18.06 4.77
N TYR A 232 -12.10 -17.22 3.87
CA TYR A 232 -10.74 -17.38 3.32
C TYR A 232 -9.63 -16.97 4.28
N LEU A 233 -9.93 -16.17 5.30
CA LEU A 233 -8.95 -15.74 6.29
C LEU A 233 -9.48 -15.97 7.69
N HIS A 234 -8.67 -16.64 8.51
CA HIS A 234 -8.98 -16.93 9.92
C HIS A 234 -7.84 -16.45 10.81
N SER A 235 -8.16 -15.91 11.98
CA SER A 235 -7.18 -15.37 12.94
C SER A 235 -6.06 -16.35 13.29
N ASN A 236 -6.37 -17.64 13.41
CA ASN A 236 -5.40 -18.69 13.77
C ASN A 236 -4.38 -18.99 12.65
N SER A 237 -4.69 -18.65 11.39
CA SER A 237 -3.85 -18.99 10.24
C SER A 237 -3.28 -17.75 9.53
N VAL A 238 -3.76 -16.54 9.86
CA VAL A 238 -3.39 -15.32 9.15
C VAL A 238 -1.91 -15.03 9.23
N ARG A 239 -1.27 -15.27 10.37
CA ARG A 239 0.16 -15.01 10.57
C ARG A 239 1.03 -15.81 9.59
N ASP A 240 0.79 -17.11 9.51
CA ASP A 240 1.58 -18.00 8.64
C ASP A 240 1.34 -17.71 7.17
N VAL A 241 0.07 -17.41 6.80
CA VAL A 241 -0.29 -17.01 5.44
C VAL A 241 0.38 -15.69 5.07
N LEU A 242 0.36 -14.71 5.98
CA LEU A 242 0.98 -13.40 5.75
C LEU A 242 2.49 -13.51 5.59
N VAL A 243 3.17 -14.29 6.46
CA VAL A 243 4.62 -14.53 6.32
C VAL A 243 4.94 -15.13 4.95
N GLN A 244 4.20 -16.15 4.51
CA GLN A 244 4.38 -16.75 3.19
C GLN A 244 4.08 -15.77 2.04
N ALA A 245 3.07 -14.90 2.20
CA ALA A 245 2.73 -13.90 1.21
C ALA A 245 3.81 -12.82 1.10
N MET A 246 4.33 -12.35 2.23
CA MET A 246 5.38 -11.32 2.28
C MET A 246 6.70 -11.80 1.69
N LEU A 247 7.11 -13.06 1.93
CA LEU A 247 8.36 -13.61 1.42
C LEU A 247 8.43 -13.64 -0.12
N VAL A 248 7.29 -13.68 -0.79
CA VAL A 248 7.20 -13.66 -2.27
C VAL A 248 6.77 -12.30 -2.82
N ALA A 249 6.48 -11.33 -1.94
CA ALA A 249 6.12 -9.99 -2.38
C ALA A 249 7.32 -9.26 -2.98
N PRO A 250 7.17 -8.54 -4.10
CA PRO A 250 8.28 -7.82 -4.75
C PRO A 250 9.02 -6.88 -3.80
N MET A 251 8.31 -6.19 -2.92
CA MET A 251 8.88 -5.27 -1.93
C MET A 251 9.72 -5.93 -0.82
N PHE A 252 9.70 -7.27 -0.69
CA PHE A 252 10.38 -7.96 0.41
C PHE A 252 11.88 -7.66 0.43
N ALA A 253 12.54 -7.69 -0.73
CA ALA A 253 13.98 -7.48 -0.83
C ALA A 253 14.40 -6.07 -0.37
N SER A 254 13.68 -5.01 -0.79
CA SER A 254 13.97 -3.63 -0.38
C SER A 254 13.71 -3.43 1.12
N ARG A 255 12.62 -3.95 1.64
CA ARG A 255 12.28 -3.84 3.07
C ARG A 255 13.23 -4.66 3.95
N TRP A 256 13.66 -5.83 3.48
CA TRP A 256 14.71 -6.61 4.14
C TRP A 256 16.02 -5.83 4.22
N ARG A 257 16.47 -5.23 3.10
CA ARG A 257 17.66 -4.40 3.07
C ARG A 257 17.56 -3.22 4.05
N TRP A 258 16.42 -2.53 4.10
CA TRP A 258 16.22 -1.43 5.05
C TRP A 258 16.33 -1.89 6.50
N ASN A 259 15.68 -2.99 6.87
CA ASN A 259 15.77 -3.55 8.21
C ASN A 259 17.21 -3.98 8.56
N ALA A 260 17.91 -4.61 7.64
CA ALA A 260 19.30 -5.01 7.82
C ALA A 260 20.25 -3.80 7.95
N THR A 261 19.98 -2.72 7.22
CA THR A 261 20.72 -1.45 7.34
C THR A 261 20.50 -0.80 8.71
N ILE A 262 19.25 -0.69 9.15
CA ILE A 262 18.89 -0.13 10.48
C ILE A 262 19.49 -0.98 11.60
N ALA A 263 19.51 -2.30 11.43
CA ALA A 263 20.15 -3.23 12.37
C ALA A 263 21.69 -3.22 12.33
N LEU A 264 22.30 -2.34 11.56
CA LEU A 264 23.75 -2.24 11.35
C LEU A 264 24.40 -3.52 10.78
N ALA A 265 23.62 -4.35 10.09
CA ALA A 265 24.09 -5.59 9.49
C ALA A 265 24.70 -5.37 8.09
N LEU A 266 24.31 -4.30 7.40
CA LEU A 266 24.81 -3.94 6.07
C LEU A 266 25.62 -2.65 6.14
N PRO A 267 26.91 -2.68 5.76
CA PRO A 267 27.72 -1.47 5.70
C PRO A 267 27.36 -0.66 4.45
N ARG A 268 27.12 0.65 4.64
CA ARG A 268 26.87 1.59 3.54
C ARG A 268 28.13 1.85 2.71
N PHE A 269 29.30 1.72 3.34
CA PHE A 269 30.59 1.94 2.70
C PHE A 269 31.45 0.69 2.76
N ARG A 270 32.07 0.35 1.64
CA ARG A 270 33.06 -0.74 1.52
C ARG A 270 34.30 -0.18 0.85
N GLY A 271 35.47 -0.32 1.51
CA GLY A 271 36.74 0.20 0.98
C GLY A 271 36.71 1.70 0.66
N GLY A 272 36.02 2.52 1.48
CA GLY A 272 35.88 3.96 1.27
C GLY A 272 34.87 4.38 0.19
N LYS A 273 34.26 3.45 -0.50
CA LYS A 273 33.23 3.73 -1.53
C LYS A 273 31.83 3.40 -1.02
N LYS A 274 30.86 4.26 -1.36
CA LYS A 274 29.44 4.00 -1.08
C LYS A 274 28.97 2.80 -1.92
N THR A 275 28.36 1.81 -1.27
CA THR A 275 27.74 0.68 -1.97
C THR A 275 26.37 1.10 -2.45
N PRO A 276 26.05 1.02 -3.77
CA PRO A 276 24.72 1.31 -4.28
C PRO A 276 23.66 0.43 -3.60
N PRO A 277 22.46 0.96 -3.28
CA PRO A 277 21.41 0.19 -2.63
C PRO A 277 21.05 -1.10 -3.35
N GLN A 278 21.05 -1.11 -4.68
CA GLN A 278 20.76 -2.29 -5.51
C GLN A 278 21.80 -3.42 -5.34
N LEU A 279 23.00 -3.11 -4.80
CA LEU A 279 24.10 -4.05 -4.57
C LEU A 279 24.28 -4.43 -3.08
N GLN A 280 23.45 -3.88 -2.21
CA GLN A 280 23.38 -4.22 -0.80
C GLN A 280 22.47 -5.42 -0.59
#